data_ed3ef9b2763a3cafb851b43dfea8aaba
#
_entry.id   ed3ef9b2763a3cafb851b43dfea8aaba
#
_cell.length_a   1.000
_cell.length_b   1.000
_cell.length_c   1.000
_cell.angle_alpha   90.00
_cell.angle_beta   90.00
_cell.angle_gamma   90.00
#
_symmetry.space_group_name_H-M   'P 1'
#
loop_
_entity.id
_entity.type
_entity.pdbx_description
1 polymer ?
#
loop_
_entity_poly.entity_id
_entity_poly.type
_entity_poly.pdbx_seq_one_letter_code
_entity_poly.pdbx_strand_id
1 'polypeptide(L)'
;MAAELGVETHVLRHWESVGALTVHRDGNGHRVYDDGALEQARTVLRLRRVGLSLPEVIAAMAPTKAAAQGVVRAKIAALEEEIAHRRQAVTFLRHTAECRHRYVDDCPECAAFVRGG
;
A
#
# COMPACT_ATOMS: atom_id res chain seq x y z
N MET A 1 -16.50 -12.07 -12.99
CA MET A 1 -15.66 -10.93 -12.54
C MET A 1 -14.39 -11.36 -11.81
N ALA A 2 -14.49 -12.23 -10.82
CA ALA A 2 -13.31 -12.69 -10.08
C ALA A 2 -12.23 -13.28 -11.01
N ALA A 3 -12.62 -14.11 -11.94
CA ALA A 3 -11.70 -14.74 -12.89
C ALA A 3 -10.98 -13.72 -13.79
N GLU A 4 -11.66 -12.66 -14.19
CA GLU A 4 -11.10 -11.60 -15.05
C GLU A 4 -10.02 -10.79 -14.34
N LEU A 5 -10.15 -10.64 -13.02
CA LEU A 5 -9.24 -9.85 -12.20
C LEU A 5 -8.17 -10.71 -11.52
N GLY A 6 -8.33 -12.03 -11.53
CA GLY A 6 -7.47 -12.93 -10.78
C GLY A 6 -7.63 -12.79 -9.27
N VAL A 7 -8.82 -12.41 -8.81
CA VAL A 7 -9.15 -12.17 -7.42
C VAL A 7 -10.20 -13.17 -6.96
N GLU A 8 -10.05 -13.70 -5.76
CA GLU A 8 -11.00 -14.64 -5.19
C GLU A 8 -12.36 -13.97 -4.92
N THR A 9 -13.45 -14.72 -5.06
CA THR A 9 -14.79 -14.21 -4.86
C THR A 9 -14.99 -13.62 -3.47
N HIS A 10 -14.43 -14.26 -2.43
CA HIS A 10 -14.57 -13.76 -1.05
C HIS A 10 -13.88 -12.41 -0.85
N VAL A 11 -12.83 -12.12 -1.61
CA VAL A 11 -12.15 -10.82 -1.57
C VAL A 11 -13.05 -9.74 -2.14
N LEU A 12 -13.74 -10.01 -3.26
CA LEU A 12 -14.69 -9.06 -3.85
C LEU A 12 -15.85 -8.77 -2.90
N ARG A 13 -16.35 -9.77 -2.20
CA ARG A 13 -17.40 -9.60 -1.18
C ARG A 13 -16.92 -8.75 -0.02
N HIS A 14 -15.67 -8.94 0.39
CA HIS A 14 -15.08 -8.10 1.43
C HIS A 14 -14.98 -6.65 0.99
N TRP A 15 -14.53 -6.39 -0.24
CA TRP A 15 -14.45 -5.03 -0.79
C TRP A 15 -15.83 -4.36 -0.82
N GLU A 16 -16.87 -5.11 -1.19
CA GLU A 16 -18.25 -4.62 -1.15
C GLU A 16 -18.63 -4.24 0.28
N SER A 17 -18.35 -5.10 1.24
CA SER A 17 -18.75 -4.89 2.63
C SER A 17 -18.12 -3.67 3.28
N VAL A 18 -16.89 -3.31 2.88
CA VAL A 18 -16.16 -2.16 3.44
C VAL A 18 -16.33 -0.88 2.60
N GLY A 19 -17.13 -0.93 1.54
CA GLY A 19 -17.42 0.24 0.73
C GLY A 19 -16.42 0.54 -0.38
N ALA A 20 -15.50 -0.36 -0.66
CA ALA A 20 -14.53 -0.20 -1.75
C ALA A 20 -15.12 -0.57 -3.11
N LEU A 21 -16.22 -1.29 -3.14
CA LEU A 21 -16.86 -1.77 -4.35
C LEU A 21 -18.39 -1.61 -4.22
N THR A 22 -18.99 -1.00 -5.23
CA THR A 22 -20.44 -0.86 -5.32
C THR A 22 -20.99 -1.96 -6.22
N VAL A 23 -21.87 -2.80 -5.68
CA VAL A 23 -22.44 -3.93 -6.38
C VAL A 23 -23.96 -3.79 -6.36
N HIS A 24 -24.58 -3.93 -7.53
CA HIS A 24 -26.03 -3.94 -7.66
C HIS A 24 -26.56 -5.37 -7.48
N ARG A 25 -27.85 -5.46 -7.16
CA ARG A 25 -28.53 -6.76 -7.09
C ARG A 25 -29.66 -6.80 -8.11
N ASP A 26 -29.86 -7.97 -8.70
CA ASP A 26 -30.97 -8.19 -9.63
C ASP A 26 -32.30 -8.36 -8.87
N GLY A 27 -33.37 -8.61 -9.60
CA GLY A 27 -34.72 -8.80 -9.03
C GLY A 27 -34.83 -10.01 -8.10
N ASN A 28 -33.88 -10.94 -8.15
CA ASN A 28 -33.82 -12.13 -7.30
C ASN A 28 -32.84 -11.98 -6.13
N GLY A 29 -32.26 -10.79 -5.96
CA GLY A 29 -31.32 -10.51 -4.88
C GLY A 29 -29.89 -10.99 -5.14
N HIS A 30 -29.57 -11.46 -6.34
CA HIS A 30 -28.24 -11.89 -6.71
C HIS A 30 -27.32 -10.70 -7.03
N ARG A 31 -26.04 -10.81 -6.68
CA ARG A 31 -25.06 -9.78 -7.01
C ARG A 31 -24.83 -9.70 -8.51
N VAL A 32 -24.84 -8.47 -9.03
CA VAL A 32 -24.54 -8.18 -10.42
C VAL A 32 -23.33 -7.27 -10.48
N TYR A 33 -22.27 -7.77 -11.08
CA TYR A 33 -21.01 -7.04 -11.27
C TYR A 33 -21.03 -6.43 -12.67
N ASP A 34 -21.51 -5.20 -12.77
CA ASP A 34 -21.57 -4.48 -14.05
C ASP A 34 -20.18 -3.89 -14.41
N ASP A 35 -20.13 -3.17 -15.54
CA ASP A 35 -18.88 -2.56 -16.00
C ASP A 35 -18.32 -1.53 -15.00
N GLY A 36 -19.20 -0.80 -14.32
CA GLY A 36 -18.82 0.15 -13.27
C GLY A 36 -18.14 -0.55 -12.09
N ALA A 37 -18.71 -1.68 -11.66
CA ALA A 37 -18.13 -2.49 -10.59
C ALA A 37 -16.77 -3.06 -11.01
N LEU A 38 -16.65 -3.50 -12.26
CA LEU A 38 -15.37 -4.01 -12.79
C LEU A 38 -14.29 -2.94 -12.79
N GLU A 39 -14.62 -1.73 -13.21
CA GLU A 39 -13.66 -0.60 -13.18
C GLU A 39 -13.27 -0.22 -11.75
N GLN A 40 -14.23 -0.17 -10.83
CA GLN A 40 -13.91 0.05 -9.41
C GLN A 40 -12.94 -1.01 -8.88
N ALA A 41 -13.22 -2.28 -9.17
CA ALA A 41 -12.40 -3.39 -8.72
C ALA A 41 -10.98 -3.30 -9.29
N ARG A 42 -10.84 -2.92 -10.55
CA ARG A 42 -9.53 -2.69 -11.17
C ARG A 42 -8.77 -1.57 -10.47
N THR A 43 -9.46 -0.49 -10.14
CA THR A 43 -8.88 0.64 -9.41
C THR A 43 -8.37 0.20 -8.04
N VAL A 44 -9.21 -0.52 -7.30
CA VAL A 44 -8.83 -1.06 -5.98
C VAL A 44 -7.58 -1.93 -6.11
N LEU A 45 -7.58 -2.85 -7.06
CA LEU A 45 -6.47 -3.77 -7.28
C LEU A 45 -5.18 -3.02 -7.61
N ARG A 46 -5.27 -2.03 -8.49
CA ARG A 46 -4.11 -1.22 -8.91
C ARG A 46 -3.53 -0.43 -7.74
N LEU A 47 -4.38 0.24 -6.97
CA LEU A 47 -3.93 1.03 -5.82
C LEU A 47 -3.34 0.13 -4.73
N ARG A 48 -3.91 -1.04 -4.52
CA ARG A 48 -3.34 -2.02 -3.59
C ARG A 48 -1.94 -2.46 -4.02
N ARG A 49 -1.73 -2.65 -5.31
CA ARG A 49 -0.42 -3.06 -5.85
C ARG A 49 0.66 -2.00 -5.66
N VAL A 50 0.29 -0.73 -5.68
CA VAL A 50 1.27 0.34 -5.42
C VAL A 50 1.46 0.65 -3.94
N GLY A 51 0.83 -0.13 -3.07
CA GLY A 51 1.12 -0.09 -1.64
C GLY A 51 0.10 0.60 -0.76
N LEU A 52 -1.08 1.00 -1.29
CA LEU A 52 -2.12 1.55 -0.45
C LEU A 52 -2.83 0.44 0.34
N SER A 53 -3.13 0.71 1.60
CA SER A 53 -4.01 -0.15 2.38
C SER A 53 -5.46 -0.01 1.88
N LEU A 54 -6.33 -0.93 2.22
CA LEU A 54 -7.72 -0.85 1.80
C LEU A 54 -8.42 0.43 2.31
N PRO A 55 -8.27 0.85 3.57
CA PRO A 55 -8.78 2.14 4.01
C PRO A 55 -8.23 3.33 3.21
N GLU A 56 -6.96 3.31 2.85
CA GLU A 56 -6.34 4.35 2.01
C GLU A 56 -6.93 4.35 0.61
N VAL A 57 -7.18 3.17 0.04
CA VAL A 57 -7.84 3.04 -1.27
C VAL A 57 -9.23 3.69 -1.24
N ILE A 58 -10.02 3.37 -0.23
CA ILE A 58 -11.37 3.93 -0.06
C ILE A 58 -11.30 5.45 0.04
N ALA A 59 -10.36 5.98 0.83
CA ALA A 59 -10.15 7.42 0.98
C ALA A 59 -9.69 8.08 -0.32
N ALA A 60 -8.85 7.41 -1.10
CA ALA A 60 -8.38 7.90 -2.40
C ALA A 60 -9.48 7.92 -3.46
N MET A 61 -10.55 7.16 -3.26
CA MET A 61 -11.72 7.13 -4.13
C MET A 61 -12.79 8.12 -3.68
N ALA A 62 -12.41 9.11 -2.87
CA ALA A 62 -13.33 10.13 -2.35
C ALA A 62 -14.04 10.90 -3.48
N PRO A 63 -15.26 11.40 -3.22
CA PRO A 63 -16.06 12.05 -4.26
C PRO A 63 -15.46 13.37 -4.77
N THR A 64 -14.60 14.03 -3.98
CA THR A 64 -13.94 15.26 -4.43
C THR A 64 -12.50 14.98 -4.80
N LYS A 65 -12.04 15.64 -5.86
CA LYS A 65 -10.65 15.54 -6.30
C LYS A 65 -9.67 16.03 -5.24
N ALA A 66 -10.01 17.11 -4.54
CA ALA A 66 -9.17 17.67 -3.49
C ALA A 66 -8.93 16.69 -2.36
N ALA A 67 -9.99 16.00 -1.89
CA ALA A 67 -9.88 15.00 -0.83
C ALA A 67 -9.04 13.79 -1.30
N ALA A 68 -9.28 13.31 -2.52
CA ALA A 68 -8.51 12.22 -3.10
C ALA A 68 -7.02 12.58 -3.24
N GLN A 69 -6.72 13.78 -3.72
CA GLN A 69 -5.33 14.25 -3.86
C GLN A 69 -4.62 14.37 -2.51
N GLY A 70 -5.35 14.78 -1.46
CA GLY A 70 -4.79 14.84 -0.12
C GLY A 70 -4.30 13.50 0.37
N VAL A 71 -5.09 12.45 0.16
CA VAL A 71 -4.73 11.07 0.52
C VAL A 71 -3.53 10.59 -0.28
N VAL A 72 -3.54 10.84 -1.59
CA VAL A 72 -2.44 10.43 -2.47
C VAL A 72 -1.13 11.12 -2.08
N ARG A 73 -1.16 12.42 -1.84
CA ARG A 73 0.03 13.18 -1.44
C ARG A 73 0.58 12.73 -0.09
N ALA A 74 -0.29 12.44 0.87
CA ALA A 74 0.12 11.91 2.16
C ALA A 74 0.83 10.56 1.98
N LYS A 75 0.33 9.72 1.08
CA LYS A 75 0.96 8.43 0.79
C LYS A 75 2.32 8.61 0.11
N ILE A 76 2.45 9.56 -0.81
CA ILE A 76 3.72 9.89 -1.45
C ILE A 76 4.76 10.28 -0.38
N ALA A 77 4.39 11.18 0.52
CA ALA A 77 5.29 11.63 1.59
C ALA A 77 5.73 10.46 2.48
N ALA A 78 4.79 9.58 2.86
CA ALA A 78 5.09 8.41 3.68
C ALA A 78 6.04 7.44 2.96
N LEU A 79 5.83 7.22 1.67
CA LEU A 79 6.71 6.33 0.88
C LEU A 79 8.10 6.93 0.70
N GLU A 80 8.21 8.24 0.48
CA GLU A 80 9.50 8.91 0.36
C GLU A 80 10.29 8.84 1.66
N GLU A 81 9.62 9.01 2.80
CA GLU A 81 10.23 8.84 4.10
C GLU A 81 10.72 7.40 4.31
N GLU A 82 9.91 6.42 3.92
CA GLU A 82 10.26 5.01 3.98
C GLU A 82 11.48 4.69 3.10
N ILE A 83 11.53 5.26 1.88
CA ILE A 83 12.67 5.11 0.98
C ILE A 83 13.94 5.66 1.63
N ALA A 84 13.88 6.86 2.19
CA ALA A 84 15.03 7.49 2.86
C ALA A 84 15.51 6.63 4.01
N HIS A 85 14.59 6.10 4.80
CA HIS A 85 14.90 5.22 5.93
C HIS A 85 15.60 3.94 5.46
N ARG A 86 15.11 3.35 4.38
CA ARG A 86 15.69 2.13 3.81
C ARG A 86 17.07 2.38 3.22
N ARG A 87 17.30 3.53 2.61
CA ARG A 87 18.63 3.92 2.11
C ARG A 87 19.65 4.04 3.24
N GLN A 88 19.23 4.60 4.36
CA GLN A 88 20.08 4.66 5.56
C GLN A 88 20.44 3.27 6.06
N ALA A 89 19.47 2.37 6.07
CA ALA A 89 19.69 0.97 6.46
C ALA A 89 20.69 0.28 5.53
N VAL A 90 20.56 0.49 4.22
CA VAL A 90 21.49 -0.08 3.24
C VAL A 90 22.90 0.45 3.45
N THR A 91 23.05 1.76 3.68
CA THR A 91 24.34 2.38 3.93
C THR A 91 25.02 1.79 5.17
N PHE A 92 24.26 1.64 6.25
CA PHE A 92 24.77 1.03 7.49
C PHE A 92 25.16 -0.42 7.27
N LEU A 93 24.32 -1.20 6.60
CA LEU A 93 24.59 -2.62 6.38
C LEU A 93 25.79 -2.83 5.45
N ARG A 94 25.98 -1.98 4.46
CA ARG A 94 27.20 -2.01 3.62
C ARG A 94 28.44 -1.75 4.44
N HIS A 95 28.39 -0.75 5.32
CA HIS A 95 29.50 -0.46 6.21
C HIS A 95 29.80 -1.67 7.09
N THR A 96 28.76 -2.28 7.68
CA THR A 96 28.92 -3.46 8.52
C THR A 96 29.55 -4.63 7.76
N ALA A 97 29.15 -4.85 6.50
CA ALA A 97 29.69 -5.92 5.66
C ALA A 97 31.15 -5.73 5.31
N GLU A 98 31.60 -4.47 5.16
CA GLU A 98 32.98 -4.12 4.79
C GLU A 98 33.87 -3.77 5.99
N CYS A 99 33.23 -3.54 7.14
CA CYS A 99 33.95 -3.16 8.37
C CYS A 99 34.80 -4.31 8.87
N ARG A 100 36.04 -3.99 9.23
CA ARG A 100 37.00 -4.97 9.74
C ARG A 100 36.88 -5.22 11.24
N HIS A 101 36.07 -4.45 11.92
CA HIS A 101 35.81 -4.62 13.35
C HIS A 101 34.95 -5.84 13.61
N ARG A 102 35.21 -6.51 14.68
CA ARG A 102 34.51 -7.76 15.02
C ARG A 102 33.12 -7.54 15.51
N TYR A 103 32.88 -6.45 16.23
CA TYR A 103 31.59 -6.10 16.82
C TYR A 103 31.22 -4.67 16.48
N VAL A 104 29.93 -4.39 16.43
CA VAL A 104 29.41 -3.04 16.20
C VAL A 104 29.96 -2.05 17.23
N ASP A 105 30.08 -2.48 18.48
CA ASP A 105 30.58 -1.63 19.57
C ASP A 105 32.05 -1.23 19.39
N ASP A 106 32.84 -2.04 18.70
CA ASP A 106 34.26 -1.79 18.47
C ASP A 106 34.47 -0.78 17.33
N CYS A 107 33.50 -0.59 16.46
CA CYS A 107 33.60 0.34 15.34
C CYS A 107 32.95 1.66 15.71
N PRO A 108 33.69 2.78 15.73
CA PRO A 108 33.10 4.09 16.06
C PRO A 108 31.94 4.49 15.15
N GLU A 109 32.04 4.17 13.85
CA GLU A 109 30.98 4.50 12.89
C GLU A 109 29.73 3.68 13.12
N CYS A 110 29.85 2.38 13.35
CA CYS A 110 28.72 1.50 13.66
C CYS A 110 28.06 1.91 14.98
N ALA A 111 28.87 2.16 16.01
CA ALA A 111 28.37 2.58 17.30
C ALA A 111 27.64 3.91 17.23
N ALA A 112 28.17 4.87 16.46
CA ALA A 112 27.53 6.16 16.24
C ALA A 112 26.19 6.02 15.55
N PHE A 113 26.11 5.17 14.53
CA PHE A 113 24.84 4.91 13.82
C PHE A 113 23.78 4.32 14.76
N VAL A 114 24.17 3.30 15.53
CA VAL A 114 23.24 2.63 16.46
C VAL A 114 22.73 3.60 17.52
N ARG A 115 23.58 4.48 18.04
CA ARG A 115 23.19 5.48 19.05
C ARG A 115 22.35 6.60 18.46
N GLY A 116 22.62 7.00 17.21
CA GLY A 116 21.93 8.08 16.54
C GLY A 116 20.64 7.69 15.87
N GLY A 117 20.47 6.40 15.69
CA GLY A 117 19.30 5.87 15.00
C GLY A 117 18.16 5.53 15.91
#